data_8f7b7377eadb74692b605c482799d0ed
#
_entry.id   8f7b7377eadb74692b605c482799d0ed
#
_cell.length_a   1.000
_cell.length_b   1.000
_cell.length_c   1.000
_cell.angle_alpha   90.00
_cell.angle_beta   90.00
_cell.angle_gamma   90.00
#
_symmetry.space_group_name_H-M   'P 1'
#
loop_
_entity.id
_entity.type
_entity.pdbx_description
1 polymer ?
#
loop_
_entity_poly.entity_id
_entity_poly.type
_entity_poly.pdbx_seq_one_letter_code
_entity_poly.pdbx_strand_id
1 'polypeptide(L)'
;NNNTDLPWHICSIIDDTSDVNLLNTRVLGELERGASSFELPSFSKNPKRVLNKVDLSIAPIYLRNLKCNENEIKDFVNFLLEWRKINKKDPCAGIDVDPIATDIWNNYFSNSNNNSKDRLKDLISLKENSQNNLINVNFFHFDGSLWNDLGASLIDEISLLASSLIELLRIYKNNNKLKVSFCYSLGTDFFSNIAKVRASRLVLTNLMNHFEVDLDITHIGRTSSSLFYKESPWINQLRVTNAGLSGAIAGVDRLVCHPLTSKLGQAPEFVRRLTRNTHIILQEESHIGKIQDPSGGSFYLEKLTEDIAREAWKRIKEIEENKGITNLIQNKKFLNHLEKNRNNEIDKISSGQIKRVGVNTYQDPNPREIKVKPYE
;
A
#
# COMPACT_ATOMS: atom_id res chain seq x y z
N ASN A 1 13.98 -13.50 7.94
CA ASN A 1 13.26 -14.69 7.42
C ASN A 1 12.13 -15.03 8.41
N ASN A 2 11.02 -14.31 8.31
CA ASN A 2 9.77 -14.79 8.88
C ASN A 2 9.29 -15.90 7.94
N ASN A 3 9.59 -17.13 8.31
CA ASN A 3 9.15 -18.33 7.64
C ASN A 3 7.64 -18.49 7.89
N THR A 4 6.84 -17.68 7.22
CA THR A 4 5.42 -17.99 7.06
C THR A 4 5.33 -18.82 5.79
N ASP A 5 4.79 -20.03 5.88
CA ASP A 5 4.52 -20.90 4.72
C ASP A 5 3.51 -20.29 3.73
N LEU A 6 3.13 -19.04 3.95
CA LEU A 6 2.20 -18.28 3.13
C LEU A 6 2.94 -17.54 2.01
N PRO A 7 2.47 -17.64 0.77
CA PRO A 7 3.08 -16.98 -0.37
C PRO A 7 3.02 -15.44 -0.30
N TRP A 8 1.99 -14.88 0.31
CA TRP A 8 1.84 -13.46 0.70
C TRP A 8 0.86 -13.34 1.85
N HIS A 9 0.96 -12.27 2.62
CA HIS A 9 -0.03 -11.95 3.63
C HIS A 9 -1.33 -11.44 2.98
N ILE A 10 -2.46 -12.08 3.32
CA ILE A 10 -3.81 -11.60 2.99
C ILE A 10 -4.13 -10.48 3.97
N CYS A 11 -4.10 -9.23 3.52
CA CYS A 11 -4.34 -8.09 4.38
C CYS A 11 -5.75 -7.54 4.18
N SER A 12 -6.61 -7.72 5.19
CA SER A 12 -7.96 -7.18 5.17
C SER A 12 -8.00 -5.73 5.64
N ILE A 13 -8.74 -4.90 4.93
CA ILE A 13 -9.04 -3.52 5.33
C ILE A 13 -10.19 -3.57 6.33
N ILE A 14 -9.99 -3.01 7.51
CA ILE A 14 -11.04 -2.88 8.52
C ILE A 14 -11.61 -1.47 8.43
N ASP A 15 -12.84 -1.35 7.94
CA ASP A 15 -13.54 -0.07 7.89
C ASP A 15 -13.65 0.56 9.28
N ASP A 16 -13.39 1.88 9.37
CA ASP A 16 -13.48 2.63 10.61
C ASP A 16 -14.94 2.70 11.11
N THR A 17 -15.08 2.66 12.42
CA THR A 17 -16.37 2.86 13.11
C THR A 17 -16.13 3.28 14.56
N SER A 18 -17.00 4.10 15.09
CA SER A 18 -16.98 4.50 16.50
C SER A 18 -17.31 3.35 17.46
N ASP A 19 -17.96 2.28 16.99
CA ASP A 19 -18.28 1.09 17.79
C ASP A 19 -17.08 0.14 17.92
N VAL A 20 -16.41 0.22 19.07
CA VAL A 20 -15.23 -0.61 19.41
C VAL A 20 -15.53 -2.11 19.41
N ASN A 21 -16.74 -2.53 19.80
CA ASN A 21 -17.10 -3.95 19.82
C ASN A 21 -17.30 -4.48 18.39
N LEU A 22 -17.88 -3.64 17.52
CA LEU A 22 -18.02 -3.97 16.11
C LEU A 22 -16.65 -4.07 15.43
N LEU A 23 -15.70 -3.16 15.74
CA LEU A 23 -14.32 -3.25 15.25
C LEU A 23 -13.66 -4.56 15.64
N ASN A 24 -13.71 -4.93 16.94
CA ASN A 24 -13.14 -6.20 17.40
C ASN A 24 -13.77 -7.40 16.69
N THR A 25 -15.10 -7.43 16.58
CA THR A 25 -15.82 -8.49 15.87
C THR A 25 -15.40 -8.60 14.42
N ARG A 26 -15.18 -7.45 13.73
CA ARG A 26 -14.68 -7.42 12.34
C ARG A 26 -13.25 -7.98 12.24
N VAL A 27 -12.35 -7.53 13.10
CA VAL A 27 -10.96 -8.00 13.13
C VAL A 27 -10.91 -9.52 13.34
N LEU A 28 -11.55 -10.02 14.39
CA LEU A 28 -11.58 -11.46 14.69
C LEU A 28 -12.22 -12.26 13.55
N GLY A 29 -13.35 -11.77 13.03
CA GLY A 29 -14.05 -12.45 11.93
C GLY A 29 -13.24 -12.49 10.62
N GLU A 30 -12.41 -11.50 10.33
CA GLU A 30 -11.50 -11.56 9.18
C GLU A 30 -10.39 -12.58 9.40
N LEU A 31 -9.74 -12.58 10.58
CA LEU A 31 -8.67 -13.51 10.92
C LEU A 31 -9.16 -14.97 10.97
N GLU A 32 -10.30 -15.23 11.63
CA GLU A 32 -10.89 -16.57 11.71
C GLU A 32 -11.26 -17.16 10.34
N ARG A 33 -11.49 -16.30 9.35
CA ARG A 33 -11.91 -16.70 7.99
C ARG A 33 -10.80 -16.64 6.96
N GLY A 34 -9.53 -16.55 7.39
CA GLY A 34 -8.36 -16.72 6.52
C GLY A 34 -7.60 -15.45 6.16
N ALA A 35 -7.96 -14.26 6.66
CA ALA A 35 -7.03 -13.15 6.61
C ALA A 35 -5.82 -13.45 7.52
N SER A 36 -4.61 -13.15 7.06
CA SER A 36 -3.39 -13.35 7.84
C SER A 36 -2.84 -12.06 8.46
N SER A 37 -3.42 -10.92 8.08
CA SER A 37 -3.08 -9.60 8.60
C SER A 37 -4.24 -8.62 8.35
N PHE A 38 -4.16 -7.45 8.95
CA PHE A 38 -5.19 -6.43 8.75
C PHE A 38 -4.62 -5.02 8.90
N GLU A 39 -5.29 -4.06 8.24
CA GLU A 39 -4.96 -2.64 8.38
C GLU A 39 -6.13 -1.85 8.98
N LEU A 40 -5.75 -0.87 9.79
CA LEU A 40 -6.65 0.10 10.40
C LEU A 40 -6.37 1.49 9.81
N PRO A 41 -7.40 2.22 9.37
CA PRO A 41 -7.25 3.58 8.85
C PRO A 41 -7.01 4.61 9.97
N SER A 42 -7.36 4.28 11.19
CA SER A 42 -7.14 5.08 12.40
C SER A 42 -6.83 4.19 13.59
N PHE A 43 -6.16 4.77 14.61
CA PHE A 43 -5.88 4.05 15.84
C PHE A 43 -6.90 4.40 16.91
N SER A 44 -7.68 3.42 17.32
CA SER A 44 -8.75 3.59 18.32
C SER A 44 -8.20 4.07 19.67
N LYS A 45 -8.95 4.95 20.33
CA LYS A 45 -8.69 5.35 21.73
C LYS A 45 -8.77 4.18 22.73
N ASN A 46 -9.28 3.02 22.30
CA ASN A 46 -9.39 1.82 23.13
C ASN A 46 -8.83 0.57 22.45
N PRO A 47 -7.53 0.56 22.11
CA PRO A 47 -6.92 -0.51 21.31
C PRO A 47 -6.97 -1.87 22.01
N LYS A 48 -6.93 -1.92 23.35
CA LYS A 48 -7.04 -3.16 24.12
C LYS A 48 -8.37 -3.89 23.89
N ARG A 49 -9.46 -3.14 23.66
CA ARG A 49 -10.78 -3.73 23.36
C ARG A 49 -10.87 -4.11 21.88
N VAL A 50 -10.39 -3.27 20.97
CA VAL A 50 -10.40 -3.55 19.52
C VAL A 50 -9.57 -4.79 19.19
N LEU A 51 -8.44 -4.97 19.86
CA LEU A 51 -7.50 -6.07 19.63
C LEU A 51 -7.59 -7.18 20.68
N ASN A 52 -8.70 -7.22 21.41
CA ASN A 52 -8.94 -8.29 22.38
C ASN A 52 -8.96 -9.65 21.65
N LYS A 53 -8.22 -10.63 22.20
CA LYS A 53 -8.01 -11.97 21.63
C LYS A 53 -7.21 -12.02 20.33
N VAL A 54 -6.57 -10.93 19.89
CA VAL A 54 -5.68 -10.93 18.74
C VAL A 54 -4.25 -11.14 19.22
N ASP A 55 -3.58 -12.18 18.71
CA ASP A 55 -2.16 -12.41 18.95
C ASP A 55 -1.33 -11.68 17.86
N LEU A 56 -0.79 -10.51 18.22
CA LEU A 56 -0.01 -9.68 17.30
C LEU A 56 1.34 -10.29 16.91
N SER A 57 1.78 -11.37 17.54
CA SER A 57 3.01 -12.06 17.10
C SER A 57 2.81 -12.91 15.85
N ILE A 58 1.56 -13.24 15.50
CA ILE A 58 1.21 -14.06 14.34
C ILE A 58 0.23 -13.38 13.37
N ALA A 59 -0.53 -12.39 13.82
CA ALA A 59 -1.46 -11.59 13.03
C ALA A 59 -0.97 -10.14 12.95
N PRO A 60 -0.13 -9.77 11.95
CA PRO A 60 0.40 -8.42 11.81
C PRO A 60 -0.71 -7.37 11.67
N ILE A 61 -0.51 -6.25 12.37
CA ILE A 61 -1.37 -5.07 12.30
C ILE A 61 -0.66 -3.91 11.62
N TYR A 62 -1.35 -3.21 10.73
CA TYR A 62 -0.82 -2.05 10.01
C TYR A 62 -1.68 -0.82 10.28
N LEU A 63 -1.03 0.27 10.71
CA LEU A 63 -1.69 1.56 10.86
C LEU A 63 -1.49 2.37 9.59
N ARG A 64 -2.54 2.51 8.78
CA ARG A 64 -2.53 3.32 7.57
C ARG A 64 -3.27 4.63 7.78
N ASN A 65 -2.61 5.59 8.40
CA ASN A 65 -3.18 6.90 8.71
C ASN A 65 -2.81 7.93 7.64
N LEU A 66 -3.74 8.22 6.73
CA LEU A 66 -3.56 9.20 5.65
C LEU A 66 -3.47 10.65 6.15
N LYS A 67 -3.88 10.93 7.38
CA LYS A 67 -3.73 12.26 8.00
C LYS A 67 -2.36 12.45 8.63
N CYS A 68 -1.54 11.38 8.71
CA CYS A 68 -0.23 11.38 9.36
C CYS A 68 -0.28 12.02 10.76
N ASN A 69 -1.25 11.60 11.57
CA ASN A 69 -1.44 12.13 12.91
C ASN A 69 -0.36 11.58 13.86
N GLU A 70 0.57 12.43 14.26
CA GLU A 70 1.70 12.06 15.11
C GLU A 70 1.26 11.47 16.46
N ASN A 71 0.18 11.96 17.05
CA ASN A 71 -0.31 11.45 18.33
C ASN A 71 -0.83 10.02 18.17
N GLU A 72 -1.57 9.72 17.10
CA GLU A 72 -2.03 8.36 16.82
C GLU A 72 -0.86 7.40 16.56
N ILE A 73 0.19 7.86 15.87
CA ILE A 73 1.40 7.05 15.64
C ILE A 73 2.12 6.77 16.97
N LYS A 74 2.27 7.79 17.82
CA LYS A 74 2.86 7.64 19.16
C LYS A 74 2.03 6.70 20.05
N ASP A 75 0.72 6.84 20.03
CA ASP A 75 -0.21 5.98 20.78
C ASP A 75 -0.14 4.52 20.30
N PHE A 76 -0.04 4.33 18.98
CA PHE A 76 0.14 2.99 18.39
C PHE A 76 1.46 2.35 18.84
N VAL A 77 2.57 3.07 18.78
CA VAL A 77 3.88 2.58 19.22
C VAL A 77 3.86 2.26 20.73
N ASN A 78 3.29 3.14 21.56
CA ASN A 78 3.15 2.92 23.00
C ASN A 78 2.32 1.68 23.31
N PHE A 79 1.22 1.48 22.55
CA PHE A 79 0.41 0.26 22.68
C PHE A 79 1.19 -1.01 22.33
N LEU A 80 1.99 -1.00 21.26
CA LEU A 80 2.83 -2.15 20.88
C LEU A 80 3.87 -2.48 21.95
N LEU A 81 4.49 -1.46 22.55
CA LEU A 81 5.42 -1.63 23.67
C LEU A 81 4.74 -2.24 24.90
N GLU A 82 3.54 -1.77 25.25
CA GLU A 82 2.73 -2.31 26.35
C GLU A 82 2.30 -3.75 26.05
N TRP A 83 1.83 -4.01 24.84
CA TRP A 83 1.43 -5.35 24.40
C TRP A 83 2.58 -6.35 24.51
N ARG A 84 3.78 -5.98 24.05
CA ARG A 84 5.00 -6.79 24.16
C ARG A 84 5.33 -7.11 25.62
N LYS A 85 5.27 -6.09 26.48
CA LYS A 85 5.57 -6.23 27.92
C LYS A 85 4.61 -7.23 28.60
N ILE A 86 3.31 -7.18 28.25
CA ILE A 86 2.29 -8.06 28.83
C ILE A 86 2.39 -9.47 28.29
N ASN A 87 2.51 -9.63 26.97
CA ASN A 87 2.45 -10.94 26.31
C ASN A 87 3.80 -11.66 26.24
N LYS A 88 4.90 -10.95 26.49
CA LYS A 88 6.29 -11.47 26.38
C LYS A 88 6.61 -12.05 24.99
N LYS A 89 6.00 -11.48 23.95
CA LYS A 89 6.16 -11.82 22.54
C LYS A 89 6.42 -10.54 21.75
N ASP A 90 7.13 -10.63 20.64
CA ASP A 90 7.37 -9.50 19.76
C ASP A 90 6.20 -9.29 18.82
N PRO A 91 5.50 -8.13 18.85
CA PRO A 91 4.41 -7.86 17.93
C PRO A 91 4.93 -7.64 16.51
N CYS A 92 4.22 -8.19 15.53
CA CYS A 92 4.42 -7.90 14.12
C CYS A 92 3.48 -6.75 13.73
N ALA A 93 4.04 -5.64 13.27
CA ALA A 93 3.26 -4.46 12.95
C ALA A 93 3.97 -3.56 11.91
N GLY A 94 3.22 -2.61 11.35
CA GLY A 94 3.76 -1.57 10.49
C GLY A 94 3.04 -0.24 10.68
N ILE A 95 3.83 0.84 10.56
CA ILE A 95 3.32 2.20 10.44
C ILE A 95 3.27 2.51 8.94
N ASP A 96 2.12 2.20 8.32
CA ASP A 96 1.91 2.41 6.89
C ASP A 96 1.55 3.88 6.59
N VAL A 97 2.45 4.76 7.00
CA VAL A 97 2.36 6.21 6.78
C VAL A 97 3.56 6.66 5.98
N ASP A 98 3.31 7.23 4.81
CA ASP A 98 4.33 7.89 3.99
C ASP A 98 4.30 9.39 4.25
N PRO A 99 5.26 9.96 5.00
CA PRO A 99 5.25 11.37 5.33
C PRO A 99 5.31 12.30 4.11
N ILE A 100 5.97 11.84 3.02
CA ILE A 100 6.19 12.64 1.81
C ILE A 100 4.94 12.62 0.93
N ALA A 101 4.42 11.43 0.61
CA ALA A 101 3.20 11.31 -0.20
C ALA A 101 1.98 11.90 0.52
N THR A 102 1.89 11.71 1.84
CA THR A 102 0.78 12.21 2.66
C THR A 102 0.78 13.75 2.74
N ASP A 103 1.94 14.39 2.75
CA ASP A 103 2.01 15.86 2.74
C ASP A 103 1.38 16.44 1.47
N ILE A 104 1.68 15.87 0.31
CA ILE A 104 1.09 16.34 -0.94
C ILE A 104 -0.39 16.03 -0.98
N TRP A 105 -0.78 14.83 -0.58
CA TRP A 105 -2.17 14.43 -0.51
C TRP A 105 -2.99 15.39 0.36
N ASN A 106 -2.48 15.73 1.55
CA ASN A 106 -3.14 16.66 2.46
C ASN A 106 -3.11 18.11 1.94
N ASN A 107 -2.02 18.56 1.34
CA ASN A 107 -1.93 19.90 0.75
C ASN A 107 -2.88 20.07 -0.43
N TYR A 108 -3.05 19.01 -1.25
CA TYR A 108 -3.99 19.01 -2.37
C TYR A 108 -5.45 19.13 -1.91
N PHE A 109 -5.80 18.48 -0.78
CA PHE A 109 -7.17 18.45 -0.28
C PHE A 109 -7.46 19.41 0.89
N SER A 110 -6.46 19.92 1.62
CA SER A 110 -6.67 20.66 2.87
C SER A 110 -5.80 21.89 3.15
N ASN A 111 -4.93 22.30 2.23
CA ASN A 111 -4.03 23.46 2.38
C ASN A 111 -3.21 23.48 3.69
N SER A 112 -2.79 22.34 4.20
CA SER A 112 -1.99 22.26 5.43
C SER A 112 -0.50 22.31 5.12
N ASN A 113 0.21 23.32 5.65
CA ASN A 113 1.69 23.42 5.57
C ASN A 113 2.32 22.41 6.54
N ASN A 114 2.64 21.23 6.08
CA ASN A 114 3.31 20.20 6.87
C ASN A 114 4.73 19.96 6.32
N ASN A 115 5.69 19.71 7.21
CA ASN A 115 7.08 19.47 6.86
C ASN A 115 7.40 17.95 6.90
N SER A 116 7.42 17.32 5.72
CA SER A 116 7.72 15.89 5.56
C SER A 116 9.07 15.47 6.16
N LYS A 117 10.09 16.35 6.11
CA LYS A 117 11.40 16.07 6.71
C LYS A 117 11.33 15.92 8.24
N ASP A 118 10.57 16.77 8.91
CA ASP A 118 10.46 16.71 10.37
C ASP A 118 9.68 15.47 10.79
N ARG A 119 8.64 15.08 10.05
CA ARG A 119 7.94 13.81 10.27
C ARG A 119 8.82 12.59 10.05
N LEU A 120 9.72 12.60 9.06
CA LEU A 120 10.71 11.53 8.91
C LEU A 120 11.64 11.45 10.11
N LYS A 121 12.11 12.60 10.64
CA LYS A 121 12.93 12.65 11.87
C LYS A 121 12.17 12.11 13.08
N ASP A 122 10.89 12.44 13.20
CA ASP A 122 10.04 11.94 14.30
C ASP A 122 9.89 10.41 14.24
N LEU A 123 9.66 9.85 13.05
CA LEU A 123 9.63 8.39 12.86
C LEU A 123 10.98 7.73 13.18
N ILE A 124 12.10 8.36 12.79
CA ILE A 124 13.45 7.91 13.14
C ILE A 124 13.60 7.89 14.66
N SER A 125 13.25 8.99 15.33
CA SER A 125 13.35 9.10 16.79
C SER A 125 12.46 8.05 17.50
N LEU A 126 11.23 7.82 17.01
CA LEU A 126 10.36 6.78 17.54
C LEU A 126 10.94 5.38 17.37
N LYS A 127 11.53 5.09 16.20
CA LYS A 127 12.21 3.82 15.95
C LYS A 127 13.39 3.65 16.88
N GLU A 128 14.28 4.65 17.01
CA GLU A 128 15.47 4.59 17.85
C GLU A 128 15.12 4.38 19.32
N ASN A 129 14.13 5.10 19.83
CA ASN A 129 13.62 4.92 21.20
C ASN A 129 12.99 3.53 21.45
N SER A 130 12.53 2.86 20.40
CA SER A 130 11.85 1.56 20.46
C SER A 130 12.72 0.38 20.02
N GLN A 131 13.93 0.63 19.53
CA GLN A 131 14.75 -0.31 18.73
C GLN A 131 14.96 -1.68 19.38
N ASN A 132 15.18 -1.72 20.69
CA ASN A 132 15.42 -2.97 21.41
C ASN A 132 14.13 -3.72 21.77
N ASN A 133 12.97 -3.11 21.56
CA ASN A 133 11.69 -3.62 22.03
C ASN A 133 10.68 -3.93 20.89
N LEU A 134 10.88 -3.39 19.70
CA LEU A 134 9.96 -3.54 18.57
C LEU A 134 10.70 -3.99 17.29
N ILE A 135 11.39 -5.14 17.38
CA ILE A 135 12.25 -5.67 16.31
C ILE A 135 11.47 -6.11 15.06
N ASN A 136 10.19 -6.49 15.22
CA ASN A 136 9.32 -6.92 14.13
C ASN A 136 8.34 -5.83 13.66
N VAL A 137 8.60 -4.57 14.06
CA VAL A 137 7.79 -3.42 13.62
C VAL A 137 8.50 -2.67 12.50
N ASN A 138 7.77 -2.42 11.42
CA ASN A 138 8.21 -1.55 10.35
C ASN A 138 7.78 -0.10 10.62
N PHE A 139 8.74 0.82 10.68
CA PHE A 139 8.50 2.24 10.93
C PHE A 139 8.48 3.10 9.66
N PHE A 140 8.98 2.58 8.54
CA PHE A 140 9.15 3.35 7.31
C PHE A 140 8.39 2.71 6.16
N HIS A 141 7.43 3.46 5.66
CA HIS A 141 6.55 3.06 4.58
C HIS A 141 6.56 4.11 3.46
N PHE A 142 6.62 3.65 2.22
CA PHE A 142 6.54 4.49 1.03
C PHE A 142 5.35 4.03 0.18
N ASP A 143 4.41 4.95 -0.06
CA ASP A 143 3.09 4.62 -0.61
C ASP A 143 2.90 5.09 -2.06
N GLY A 144 3.23 4.23 -3.02
CA GLY A 144 3.01 4.46 -4.44
C GLY A 144 1.53 4.56 -4.83
N SER A 145 0.61 4.00 -4.00
CA SER A 145 -0.81 4.10 -4.30
C SER A 145 -1.33 5.54 -4.15
N LEU A 146 -0.80 6.31 -3.20
CA LEU A 146 -1.11 7.74 -3.06
C LEU A 146 -0.59 8.55 -4.26
N TRP A 147 0.63 8.26 -4.71
CA TRP A 147 1.18 8.89 -5.90
C TRP A 147 0.36 8.58 -7.15
N ASN A 148 -0.06 7.33 -7.32
CA ASN A 148 -0.92 6.93 -8.43
C ASN A 148 -2.28 7.65 -8.41
N ASP A 149 -2.89 7.79 -7.24
CA ASP A 149 -4.16 8.49 -7.07
C ASP A 149 -4.05 10.00 -7.40
N LEU A 150 -2.85 10.59 -7.26
CA LEU A 150 -2.54 11.95 -7.68
C LEU A 150 -2.26 12.07 -9.19
N GLY A 151 -2.10 10.96 -9.91
CA GLY A 151 -1.84 10.94 -11.35
C GLY A 151 -0.41 10.60 -11.75
N ALA A 152 0.39 10.05 -10.84
CA ALA A 152 1.71 9.54 -11.17
C ALA A 152 1.62 8.35 -12.14
N SER A 153 2.45 8.38 -13.18
CA SER A 153 2.66 7.23 -14.06
C SER A 153 3.40 6.11 -13.31
N LEU A 154 3.45 4.91 -13.89
CA LEU A 154 4.22 3.81 -13.26
C LEU A 154 5.73 4.13 -13.11
N ILE A 155 6.30 4.94 -14.02
CA ILE A 155 7.69 5.41 -13.93
C ILE A 155 7.83 6.41 -12.79
N ASP A 156 6.90 7.39 -12.70
CA ASP A 156 6.89 8.35 -11.60
C ASP A 156 6.72 7.63 -10.26
N GLU A 157 5.81 6.65 -10.16
CA GLU A 157 5.56 5.88 -8.93
C GLU A 157 6.86 5.26 -8.40
N ILE A 158 7.59 4.49 -9.22
CA ILE A 158 8.86 3.87 -8.80
C ILE A 158 9.90 4.95 -8.44
N SER A 159 9.99 6.00 -9.24
CA SER A 159 11.00 7.05 -9.05
C SER A 159 10.76 7.84 -7.76
N LEU A 160 9.50 8.13 -7.45
CA LEU A 160 9.12 8.84 -6.23
C LEU A 160 9.32 7.99 -4.99
N LEU A 161 8.97 6.70 -5.05
CA LEU A 161 9.24 5.75 -3.97
C LEU A 161 10.75 5.65 -3.68
N ALA A 162 11.56 5.51 -4.73
CA ALA A 162 13.01 5.44 -4.63
C ALA A 162 13.63 6.75 -4.09
N SER A 163 13.15 7.91 -4.57
CA SER A 163 13.62 9.21 -4.07
C SER A 163 13.20 9.48 -2.63
N SER A 164 12.05 8.96 -2.19
CA SER A 164 11.63 8.99 -0.78
C SER A 164 12.56 8.18 0.10
N LEU A 165 12.98 6.99 -0.37
CA LEU A 165 14.00 6.20 0.32
C LEU A 165 15.34 6.94 0.40
N ILE A 166 15.79 7.57 -0.69
CA ILE A 166 17.03 8.36 -0.70
C ILE A 166 16.98 9.47 0.35
N GLU A 167 15.86 10.17 0.49
CA GLU A 167 15.69 11.20 1.51
C GLU A 167 15.75 10.63 2.92
N LEU A 168 15.15 9.45 3.17
CA LEU A 168 15.29 8.74 4.44
C LEU A 168 16.76 8.39 4.72
N LEU A 169 17.48 7.81 3.76
CA LEU A 169 18.88 7.39 3.92
C LEU A 169 19.84 8.57 4.15
N ARG A 170 19.52 9.76 3.66
CA ARG A 170 20.28 10.98 3.95
C ARG A 170 20.18 11.42 5.41
N ILE A 171 19.02 11.19 6.02
CA ILE A 171 18.75 11.59 7.41
C ILE A 171 19.16 10.48 8.39
N TYR A 172 18.86 9.23 8.03
CA TYR A 172 19.13 8.06 8.85
C TYR A 172 20.58 7.60 8.68
N LYS A 173 21.43 7.89 9.66
CA LYS A 173 22.88 7.60 9.63
C LYS A 173 23.29 6.37 10.43
N ASN A 174 22.34 5.56 10.87
CA ASN A 174 22.62 4.39 11.69
C ASN A 174 22.90 3.17 10.80
N ASN A 175 23.96 2.41 11.09
CA ASN A 175 24.37 1.23 10.30
C ASN A 175 23.55 -0.04 10.59
N ASN A 176 22.49 0.05 11.38
CA ASN A 176 21.64 -1.10 11.66
C ASN A 176 20.75 -1.42 10.44
N LYS A 177 20.50 -2.70 10.24
CA LYS A 177 19.54 -3.17 9.23
C LYS A 177 18.20 -2.46 9.39
N LEU A 178 17.75 -1.80 8.33
CA LEU A 178 16.55 -0.99 8.31
C LEU A 178 15.41 -1.75 7.66
N LYS A 179 14.27 -1.86 8.36
CA LYS A 179 13.03 -2.39 7.78
C LYS A 179 12.28 -1.26 7.09
N VAL A 180 11.92 -1.49 5.83
CA VAL A 180 11.16 -0.54 5.00
C VAL A 180 10.09 -1.28 4.21
N SER A 181 8.98 -0.62 3.89
CA SER A 181 7.97 -1.19 3.00
C SER A 181 7.66 -0.25 1.84
N PHE A 182 7.42 -0.87 0.68
CA PHE A 182 7.05 -0.19 -0.55
C PHE A 182 5.69 -0.69 -1.00
N CYS A 183 4.73 0.20 -1.11
CA CYS A 183 3.40 -0.09 -1.60
C CYS A 183 3.29 0.30 -3.07
N TYR A 184 2.83 -0.62 -3.91
CA TYR A 184 2.63 -0.42 -5.34
C TYR A 184 1.15 -0.41 -5.67
N SER A 185 0.73 0.54 -6.48
CA SER A 185 -0.62 0.60 -7.02
C SER A 185 -0.81 -0.49 -8.08
N LEU A 186 -1.82 -1.33 -7.94
CA LEU A 186 -2.16 -2.36 -8.91
C LEU A 186 -3.39 -1.93 -9.71
N GLY A 187 -3.17 -1.51 -10.95
CA GLY A 187 -4.19 -1.05 -11.88
C GLY A 187 -4.75 -2.15 -12.78
N THR A 188 -5.39 -1.74 -13.88
CA THR A 188 -5.99 -2.67 -14.87
C THR A 188 -4.98 -3.33 -15.78
N ASP A 189 -3.79 -2.75 -15.98
CA ASP A 189 -2.77 -3.29 -16.87
C ASP A 189 -1.97 -4.39 -16.15
N PHE A 190 -2.29 -5.63 -16.49
CA PHE A 190 -1.78 -6.82 -15.85
C PHE A 190 -0.25 -6.95 -15.92
N PHE A 191 0.30 -6.85 -17.11
CA PHE A 191 1.73 -7.03 -17.33
C PHE A 191 2.56 -5.86 -16.79
N SER A 192 2.04 -4.64 -16.91
CA SER A 192 2.68 -3.47 -16.33
C SER A 192 2.74 -3.51 -14.80
N ASN A 193 1.73 -4.04 -14.13
CA ASN A 193 1.78 -4.26 -12.68
C ASN A 193 2.91 -5.21 -12.28
N ILE A 194 3.04 -6.35 -12.98
CA ILE A 194 4.10 -7.34 -12.72
C ILE A 194 5.48 -6.71 -12.96
N ALA A 195 5.67 -6.12 -14.13
CA ALA A 195 6.93 -5.51 -14.52
C ALA A 195 7.34 -4.35 -13.60
N LYS A 196 6.36 -3.54 -13.11
CA LYS A 196 6.59 -2.44 -12.16
C LYS A 196 7.22 -2.93 -10.86
N VAL A 197 6.67 -3.96 -10.24
CA VAL A 197 7.21 -4.50 -8.98
C VAL A 197 8.58 -5.11 -9.20
N ARG A 198 8.78 -5.84 -10.29
CA ARG A 198 10.09 -6.41 -10.66
C ARG A 198 11.13 -5.31 -10.93
N ALA A 199 10.77 -4.28 -11.70
CA ALA A 199 11.63 -3.12 -11.97
C ALA A 199 12.00 -2.36 -10.70
N SER A 200 11.06 -2.20 -9.78
CA SER A 200 11.33 -1.57 -8.48
C SER A 200 12.37 -2.33 -7.68
N ARG A 201 12.35 -3.67 -7.67
CA ARG A 201 13.41 -4.48 -7.02
C ARG A 201 14.79 -4.22 -7.60
N LEU A 202 14.91 -4.11 -8.94
CA LEU A 202 16.18 -3.78 -9.59
C LEU A 202 16.66 -2.39 -9.17
N VAL A 203 15.78 -1.40 -9.17
CA VAL A 203 16.10 -0.03 -8.75
C VAL A 203 16.54 0.01 -7.29
N LEU A 204 15.81 -0.65 -6.40
CA LEU A 204 16.12 -0.68 -4.96
C LEU A 204 17.44 -1.43 -4.67
N THR A 205 17.72 -2.52 -5.37
CA THR A 205 19.00 -3.24 -5.27
C THR A 205 20.16 -2.33 -5.66
N ASN A 206 20.03 -1.56 -6.75
CA ASN A 206 21.05 -0.61 -7.17
C ASN A 206 21.25 0.52 -6.13
N LEU A 207 20.17 1.00 -5.50
CA LEU A 207 20.27 1.99 -4.43
C LEU A 207 20.95 1.43 -3.18
N MET A 208 20.58 0.20 -2.77
CA MET A 208 21.24 -0.48 -1.63
C MET A 208 22.75 -0.61 -1.86
N ASN A 209 23.15 -1.01 -3.06
CA ASN A 209 24.57 -1.10 -3.43
C ASN A 209 25.27 0.26 -3.43
N HIS A 210 24.60 1.31 -3.95
CA HIS A 210 25.17 2.66 -4.04
C HIS A 210 25.34 3.31 -2.66
N PHE A 211 24.39 3.10 -1.74
CA PHE A 211 24.44 3.66 -0.38
C PHE A 211 25.12 2.72 0.61
N GLU A 212 25.55 1.53 0.18
CA GLU A 212 26.16 0.50 1.04
C GLU A 212 25.31 0.16 2.27
N VAL A 213 23.99 0.03 2.07
CA VAL A 213 23.01 -0.23 3.15
C VAL A 213 22.36 -1.60 3.00
N ASP A 214 22.09 -2.25 4.13
CA ASP A 214 21.27 -3.47 4.18
C ASP A 214 19.84 -3.11 4.59
N LEU A 215 18.88 -3.35 3.68
CA LEU A 215 17.47 -3.10 3.90
C LEU A 215 16.69 -4.42 3.95
N ASP A 216 15.80 -4.53 4.92
CA ASP A 216 14.76 -5.56 4.97
C ASP A 216 13.50 -4.99 4.31
N ILE A 217 13.29 -5.33 3.05
CA ILE A 217 12.25 -4.70 2.22
C ILE A 217 11.02 -5.58 2.19
N THR A 218 9.86 -5.00 2.52
CA THR A 218 8.53 -5.59 2.32
C THR A 218 7.86 -4.95 1.11
N HIS A 219 7.55 -5.75 0.09
CA HIS A 219 6.81 -5.32 -1.09
C HIS A 219 5.31 -5.52 -0.89
N ILE A 220 4.53 -4.46 -1.07
CA ILE A 220 3.08 -4.46 -0.86
C ILE A 220 2.38 -4.17 -2.19
N GLY A 221 1.45 -5.03 -2.58
CA GLY A 221 0.54 -4.74 -3.68
C GLY A 221 -0.79 -4.22 -3.14
N ARG A 222 -1.26 -3.09 -3.64
CA ARG A 222 -2.56 -2.51 -3.29
C ARG A 222 -3.36 -2.23 -4.54
N THR A 223 -4.60 -2.70 -4.60
CA THR A 223 -5.48 -2.41 -5.74
C THR A 223 -5.74 -0.91 -5.86
N SER A 224 -5.54 -0.34 -7.07
CA SER A 224 -5.70 1.09 -7.35
C SER A 224 -7.13 1.56 -7.15
N SER A 225 -7.31 2.79 -6.68
CA SER A 225 -8.62 3.45 -6.59
C SER A 225 -9.30 3.62 -7.95
N SER A 226 -8.51 3.64 -9.04
CA SER A 226 -8.99 3.75 -10.41
C SER A 226 -9.74 2.51 -10.93
N LEU A 227 -9.70 1.38 -10.19
CA LEU A 227 -10.44 0.16 -10.54
C LEU A 227 -11.94 0.25 -10.24
N PHE A 228 -12.35 1.19 -9.38
CA PHE A 228 -13.68 1.21 -8.80
C PHE A 228 -14.58 2.23 -9.45
N TYR A 229 -15.74 1.77 -9.90
CA TYR A 229 -16.79 2.57 -10.51
C TYR A 229 -18.13 2.30 -9.82
N LYS A 230 -18.90 3.36 -9.58
CA LYS A 230 -20.21 3.28 -8.91
C LYS A 230 -21.28 2.67 -9.80
N GLU A 231 -21.14 2.86 -11.10
CA GLU A 231 -22.08 2.45 -12.13
C GLU A 231 -22.21 0.93 -12.25
N SER A 232 -21.14 0.20 -11.96
CA SER A 232 -21.13 -1.26 -12.09
C SER A 232 -20.23 -1.90 -11.01
N PRO A 233 -20.68 -1.88 -9.74
CA PRO A 233 -19.86 -2.32 -8.62
C PRO A 233 -19.48 -3.80 -8.68
N TRP A 234 -20.33 -4.67 -9.23
CA TRP A 234 -20.02 -6.10 -9.37
C TRP A 234 -18.84 -6.37 -10.29
N ILE A 235 -18.68 -5.57 -11.35
CA ILE A 235 -17.53 -5.68 -12.27
C ILE A 235 -16.23 -5.23 -11.59
N ASN A 236 -16.30 -4.38 -10.56
CA ASN A 236 -15.11 -4.03 -9.77
C ASN A 236 -14.44 -5.26 -9.17
N GLN A 237 -15.22 -6.28 -8.76
CA GLN A 237 -14.64 -7.52 -8.25
C GLN A 237 -13.76 -8.24 -9.27
N LEU A 238 -14.18 -8.28 -10.53
CA LEU A 238 -13.37 -8.88 -11.60
C LEU A 238 -12.06 -8.12 -11.81
N ARG A 239 -12.12 -6.78 -11.76
CA ARG A 239 -10.91 -5.94 -11.85
C ARG A 239 -9.98 -6.16 -10.66
N VAL A 240 -10.53 -6.23 -9.44
CA VAL A 240 -9.76 -6.51 -8.21
C VAL A 240 -9.09 -7.88 -8.30
N THR A 241 -9.79 -8.90 -8.78
CA THR A 241 -9.23 -10.25 -8.97
C THR A 241 -8.04 -10.22 -9.93
N ASN A 242 -8.19 -9.55 -11.08
CA ASN A 242 -7.11 -9.45 -12.07
C ASN A 242 -5.90 -8.65 -11.54
N ALA A 243 -6.15 -7.53 -10.88
CA ALA A 243 -5.10 -6.72 -10.26
C ALA A 243 -4.40 -7.48 -9.11
N GLY A 244 -5.17 -8.15 -8.25
CA GLY A 244 -4.63 -8.98 -7.17
C GLY A 244 -3.78 -10.13 -7.69
N LEU A 245 -4.22 -10.82 -8.76
CA LEU A 245 -3.45 -11.86 -9.43
C LEU A 245 -2.11 -11.31 -9.97
N SER A 246 -2.11 -10.12 -10.58
CA SER A 246 -0.86 -9.50 -11.06
C SER A 246 0.12 -9.20 -9.93
N GLY A 247 -0.37 -8.73 -8.76
CA GLY A 247 0.45 -8.52 -7.57
C GLY A 247 1.01 -9.83 -7.01
N ALA A 248 0.19 -10.88 -6.96
CA ALA A 248 0.61 -12.20 -6.51
C ALA A 248 1.72 -12.79 -7.40
N ILE A 249 1.56 -12.73 -8.73
CA ILE A 249 2.58 -13.16 -9.70
C ILE A 249 3.84 -12.31 -9.60
N ALA A 250 3.71 -11.01 -9.34
CA ALA A 250 4.85 -10.12 -9.12
C ALA A 250 5.61 -10.43 -7.81
N GLY A 251 5.09 -11.32 -6.98
CA GLY A 251 5.73 -11.79 -5.74
C GLY A 251 5.73 -10.72 -4.64
N VAL A 252 4.61 -10.02 -4.42
CA VAL A 252 4.50 -9.11 -3.28
C VAL A 252 4.39 -9.91 -1.97
N ASP A 253 4.95 -9.37 -0.89
CA ASP A 253 4.93 -10.01 0.44
C ASP A 253 3.58 -9.82 1.15
N ARG A 254 2.88 -8.74 0.83
CA ARG A 254 1.55 -8.40 1.35
C ARG A 254 0.65 -7.90 0.22
N LEU A 255 -0.54 -8.44 0.13
CA LEU A 255 -1.52 -8.02 -0.86
C LEU A 255 -2.75 -7.43 -0.17
N VAL A 256 -3.12 -6.21 -0.58
CA VAL A 256 -4.27 -5.47 -0.08
C VAL A 256 -5.25 -5.25 -1.21
N CYS A 257 -6.34 -6.00 -1.21
CA CYS A 257 -7.43 -5.82 -2.15
C CYS A 257 -8.55 -4.99 -1.52
N HIS A 258 -8.93 -3.91 -2.18
CA HIS A 258 -10.09 -3.13 -1.74
C HIS A 258 -11.39 -3.86 -2.08
N PRO A 259 -12.41 -3.75 -1.24
CA PRO A 259 -13.72 -4.31 -1.53
C PRO A 259 -14.38 -3.62 -2.73
N LEU A 260 -15.18 -4.35 -3.49
CA LEU A 260 -15.86 -3.84 -4.69
C LEU A 260 -16.74 -2.61 -4.42
N THR A 261 -17.10 -2.37 -3.17
CA THR A 261 -17.91 -1.22 -2.71
C THR A 261 -17.10 0.00 -2.28
N SER A 262 -15.78 0.02 -2.49
CA SER A 262 -14.88 1.08 -1.98
C SER A 262 -15.30 2.52 -2.35
N LYS A 263 -16.01 2.72 -3.45
CA LYS A 263 -16.56 4.04 -3.82
C LYS A 263 -18.03 4.23 -3.43
N LEU A 264 -18.66 3.23 -2.82
CA LEU A 264 -20.07 3.29 -2.40
C LEU A 264 -20.21 3.50 -0.91
N GLY A 265 -19.37 2.84 -0.09
CA GLY A 265 -19.42 2.89 1.37
C GLY A 265 -18.82 1.65 2.00
N GLN A 266 -19.04 1.50 3.32
CA GLN A 266 -18.52 0.40 4.12
C GLN A 266 -18.91 -0.97 3.53
N ALA A 267 -17.93 -1.87 3.45
CA ALA A 267 -18.15 -3.19 2.88
C ALA A 267 -19.04 -4.06 3.78
N PRO A 268 -20.21 -4.53 3.30
CA PRO A 268 -20.99 -5.54 4.02
C PRO A 268 -20.22 -6.87 4.09
N GLU A 269 -20.63 -7.74 5.02
CA GLU A 269 -19.88 -8.98 5.30
C GLU A 269 -19.67 -9.86 4.06
N PHE A 270 -20.68 -9.99 3.21
CA PHE A 270 -20.54 -10.79 1.99
C PHE A 270 -19.50 -10.23 1.03
N VAL A 271 -19.35 -8.90 0.95
CA VAL A 271 -18.33 -8.24 0.13
C VAL A 271 -16.94 -8.47 0.70
N ARG A 272 -16.76 -8.31 2.02
CA ARG A 272 -15.49 -8.62 2.68
C ARG A 272 -15.09 -10.09 2.46
N ARG A 273 -16.05 -11.01 2.62
CA ARG A 273 -15.85 -12.43 2.31
C ARG A 273 -15.40 -12.64 0.86
N LEU A 274 -16.05 -11.98 -0.10
CA LEU A 274 -15.72 -12.12 -1.51
C LEU A 274 -14.30 -11.61 -1.81
N THR A 275 -13.93 -10.46 -1.25
CA THR A 275 -12.58 -9.89 -1.39
C THR A 275 -11.52 -10.83 -0.80
N ARG A 276 -11.73 -11.35 0.40
CA ARG A 276 -10.80 -12.27 1.06
C ARG A 276 -10.70 -13.59 0.29
N ASN A 277 -11.82 -14.17 -0.16
CA ASN A 277 -11.84 -15.41 -0.92
C ASN A 277 -11.08 -15.29 -2.25
N THR A 278 -10.97 -14.09 -2.84
CA THR A 278 -10.11 -13.87 -4.01
C THR A 278 -8.67 -14.27 -3.72
N HIS A 279 -8.11 -13.86 -2.58
CA HIS A 279 -6.75 -14.24 -2.20
C HIS A 279 -6.64 -15.74 -1.91
N ILE A 280 -7.62 -16.30 -1.19
CA ILE A 280 -7.62 -17.71 -0.79
C ILE A 280 -7.66 -18.62 -2.03
N ILE A 281 -8.50 -18.30 -3.03
CA ILE A 281 -8.56 -19.02 -4.31
C ILE A 281 -7.19 -18.98 -5.02
N LEU A 282 -6.55 -17.81 -5.06
CA LEU A 282 -5.24 -17.66 -5.68
C LEU A 282 -4.15 -18.47 -4.96
N GLN A 283 -4.22 -18.60 -3.63
CA GLN A 283 -3.27 -19.38 -2.83
C GLN A 283 -3.56 -20.87 -2.88
N GLU A 284 -4.79 -21.28 -2.59
CA GLU A 284 -5.14 -22.67 -2.30
C GLU A 284 -5.58 -23.46 -3.54
N GLU A 285 -6.32 -22.81 -4.46
CA GLU A 285 -6.82 -23.49 -5.64
C GLU A 285 -5.94 -23.27 -6.86
N SER A 286 -5.51 -22.01 -7.09
CA SER A 286 -4.67 -21.66 -8.23
C SER A 286 -3.17 -21.89 -7.97
N HIS A 287 -2.78 -22.11 -6.73
CA HIS A 287 -1.41 -22.41 -6.29
C HIS A 287 -0.35 -21.40 -6.75
N ILE A 288 -0.74 -20.14 -6.96
CA ILE A 288 0.15 -19.10 -7.52
C ILE A 288 1.42 -18.90 -6.67
N GLY A 289 1.31 -19.04 -5.37
CA GLY A 289 2.42 -18.83 -4.44
C GLY A 289 3.40 -19.99 -4.32
N LYS A 290 3.18 -21.13 -5.01
CA LYS A 290 4.10 -22.29 -4.97
C LYS A 290 5.33 -22.14 -5.85
N ILE A 291 5.37 -21.13 -6.71
CA ILE A 291 6.46 -20.89 -7.66
C ILE A 291 7.01 -19.48 -7.40
N GLN A 292 8.32 -19.38 -7.20
CA GLN A 292 9.00 -18.10 -7.13
C GLN A 292 9.15 -17.53 -8.54
N ASP A 293 8.82 -16.23 -8.69
CA ASP A 293 8.88 -15.49 -9.94
C ASP A 293 8.32 -16.26 -11.15
N PRO A 294 7.02 -16.63 -11.14
CA PRO A 294 6.43 -17.40 -12.23
C PRO A 294 6.46 -16.66 -13.59
N SER A 295 6.76 -15.37 -13.58
CA SER A 295 6.92 -14.52 -14.75
C SER A 295 8.36 -14.51 -15.29
N GLY A 296 9.31 -15.08 -14.55
CA GLY A 296 10.71 -15.16 -14.93
C GLY A 296 10.93 -15.92 -16.25
N GLY A 297 11.81 -15.38 -17.12
CA GLY A 297 12.08 -15.92 -18.44
C GLY A 297 11.05 -15.58 -19.53
N SER A 298 9.96 -14.88 -19.19
CA SER A 298 9.06 -14.32 -20.20
C SER A 298 9.76 -13.18 -20.93
N PHE A 299 10.08 -13.39 -22.22
CA PHE A 299 10.78 -12.38 -23.03
C PHE A 299 10.13 -10.99 -22.96
N TYR A 300 8.80 -10.95 -23.04
CA TYR A 300 8.05 -9.69 -22.94
C TYR A 300 8.20 -9.02 -21.57
N LEU A 301 8.03 -9.78 -20.48
CA LEU A 301 8.12 -9.25 -19.13
C LEU A 301 9.53 -8.85 -18.73
N GLU A 302 10.54 -9.61 -19.14
CA GLU A 302 11.95 -9.26 -18.92
C GLU A 302 12.28 -7.92 -19.59
N LYS A 303 11.90 -7.79 -20.87
CA LYS A 303 12.13 -6.55 -21.62
C LYS A 303 11.38 -5.36 -21.01
N LEU A 304 10.11 -5.54 -20.68
CA LEU A 304 9.29 -4.48 -20.05
C LEU A 304 9.87 -4.08 -18.69
N THR A 305 10.30 -5.04 -17.88
CA THR A 305 10.94 -4.80 -16.57
C THR A 305 12.21 -3.96 -16.72
N GLU A 306 13.08 -4.33 -17.68
CA GLU A 306 14.32 -3.59 -17.94
C GLU A 306 14.06 -2.17 -18.41
N ASP A 307 13.12 -1.97 -19.34
CA ASP A 307 12.79 -0.66 -19.87
C ASP A 307 12.20 0.25 -18.77
N ILE A 308 11.30 -0.27 -17.94
CA ILE A 308 10.74 0.45 -16.81
C ILE A 308 11.83 0.82 -15.80
N ALA A 309 12.70 -0.12 -15.44
CA ALA A 309 13.78 0.14 -14.48
C ALA A 309 14.76 1.22 -14.99
N ARG A 310 15.09 1.19 -16.29
CA ARG A 310 15.97 2.18 -16.93
C ARG A 310 15.37 3.59 -16.91
N GLU A 311 14.10 3.71 -17.31
CA GLU A 311 13.42 5.01 -17.32
C GLU A 311 13.20 5.53 -15.89
N ALA A 312 12.85 4.67 -14.93
CA ALA A 312 12.75 5.06 -13.54
C ALA A 312 14.09 5.53 -12.97
N TRP A 313 15.20 4.82 -13.29
CA TRP A 313 16.54 5.23 -12.87
C TRP A 313 16.96 6.59 -13.44
N LYS A 314 16.63 6.85 -14.70
CA LYS A 314 16.84 8.17 -15.32
C LYS A 314 16.04 9.25 -14.57
N ARG A 315 14.77 8.97 -14.27
CA ARG A 315 13.91 9.90 -13.56
C ARG A 315 14.39 10.19 -12.15
N ILE A 316 14.91 9.19 -11.43
CA ILE A 316 15.53 9.35 -10.11
C ILE A 316 16.70 10.32 -10.20
N LYS A 317 17.60 10.16 -11.18
CA LYS A 317 18.73 11.09 -11.36
C LYS A 317 18.27 12.52 -11.60
N GLU A 318 17.27 12.74 -12.46
CA GLU A 318 16.66 14.04 -12.68
C GLU A 318 16.11 14.68 -11.40
N ILE A 319 15.45 13.87 -10.53
CA ILE A 319 14.93 14.33 -9.25
C ILE A 319 16.10 14.76 -8.33
N GLU A 320 17.16 13.95 -8.28
CA GLU A 320 18.31 14.21 -7.42
C GLU A 320 19.14 15.43 -7.86
N GLU A 321 19.34 15.60 -9.15
CA GLU A 321 19.97 16.79 -9.74
C GLU A 321 19.20 18.07 -9.41
N ASN A 322 17.88 17.96 -9.24
CA ASN A 322 16.99 19.06 -8.84
C ASN A 322 16.76 19.15 -7.32
N LYS A 323 17.73 18.76 -6.51
CA LYS A 323 17.75 18.82 -5.03
C LYS A 323 16.79 17.83 -4.33
N GLY A 324 16.45 16.73 -5.01
CA GLY A 324 15.70 15.62 -4.42
C GLY A 324 14.19 15.83 -4.33
N ILE A 325 13.54 14.82 -3.75
CA ILE A 325 12.08 14.76 -3.70
C ILE A 325 11.44 15.91 -2.93
N THR A 326 12.06 16.37 -1.85
CA THR A 326 11.52 17.45 -1.01
C THR A 326 11.43 18.79 -1.77
N ASN A 327 12.32 19.02 -2.75
CA ASN A 327 12.22 20.18 -3.64
C ASN A 327 11.19 19.93 -4.76
N LEU A 328 11.14 18.71 -5.28
CA LEU A 328 10.19 18.32 -6.33
C LEU A 328 8.74 18.53 -5.88
N ILE A 329 8.39 18.12 -4.66
CA ILE A 329 7.02 18.22 -4.13
C ILE A 329 6.55 19.66 -3.89
N GLN A 330 7.47 20.60 -3.77
CA GLN A 330 7.16 22.03 -3.69
C GLN A 330 7.03 22.68 -5.08
N ASN A 331 7.37 21.96 -6.14
CA ASN A 331 7.36 22.48 -7.50
C ASN A 331 5.97 22.40 -8.12
N LYS A 332 5.33 23.56 -8.30
CA LYS A 332 4.00 23.67 -8.92
C LYS A 332 3.91 23.04 -10.31
N LYS A 333 5.02 23.06 -11.11
CA LYS A 333 5.01 22.41 -12.43
C LYS A 333 4.87 20.90 -12.32
N PHE A 334 5.48 20.29 -11.32
CA PHE A 334 5.35 18.87 -11.06
C PHE A 334 3.92 18.51 -10.60
N LEU A 335 3.36 19.26 -9.66
CA LEU A 335 1.98 19.05 -9.21
C LEU A 335 0.96 19.20 -10.35
N ASN A 336 1.11 20.23 -11.17
CA ASN A 336 0.28 20.42 -12.36
C ASN A 336 0.46 19.29 -13.39
N HIS A 337 1.66 18.69 -13.49
CA HIS A 337 1.89 17.53 -14.35
C HIS A 337 1.10 16.31 -13.88
N LEU A 338 1.11 16.01 -12.58
CA LEU A 338 0.32 14.93 -12.00
C LEU A 338 -1.18 15.13 -12.24
N GLU A 339 -1.68 16.33 -11.95
CA GLU A 339 -3.08 16.68 -12.17
C GLU A 339 -3.48 16.54 -13.64
N LYS A 340 -2.65 17.00 -14.56
CA LYS A 340 -2.87 16.86 -16.00
C LYS A 340 -2.94 15.40 -16.42
N ASN A 341 -2.06 14.53 -15.90
CA ASN A 341 -2.08 13.10 -16.21
C ASN A 341 -3.38 12.47 -15.74
N ARG A 342 -3.79 12.76 -14.51
CA ARG A 342 -5.05 12.27 -13.95
C ARG A 342 -6.25 12.71 -14.78
N ASN A 343 -6.33 13.99 -15.12
CA ASN A 343 -7.43 14.53 -15.92
C ASN A 343 -7.43 13.93 -17.33
N ASN A 344 -6.27 13.77 -17.96
CA ASN A 344 -6.16 13.10 -19.27
C ASN A 344 -6.68 11.64 -19.24
N GLU A 345 -6.44 10.89 -18.17
CA GLU A 345 -6.98 9.54 -18.04
C GLU A 345 -8.50 9.56 -17.91
N ILE A 346 -9.03 10.46 -17.09
CA ILE A 346 -10.48 10.66 -16.93
C ILE A 346 -11.13 11.02 -18.27
N ASP A 347 -10.53 11.96 -19.02
CA ASP A 347 -11.04 12.40 -20.32
C ASP A 347 -11.01 11.26 -21.35
N LYS A 348 -9.96 10.46 -21.38
CA LYS A 348 -9.86 9.28 -22.26
C LYS A 348 -10.90 8.22 -21.93
N ILE A 349 -11.23 8.04 -20.64
CA ILE A 349 -12.31 7.14 -20.23
C ILE A 349 -13.67 7.74 -20.62
N SER A 350 -13.91 9.01 -20.35
CA SER A 350 -15.17 9.70 -20.64
C SER A 350 -15.46 9.75 -22.15
N SER A 351 -14.43 9.95 -22.97
CA SER A 351 -14.55 9.94 -24.44
C SER A 351 -14.63 8.54 -25.05
N GLY A 352 -14.49 7.48 -24.26
CA GLY A 352 -14.49 6.09 -24.74
C GLY A 352 -13.18 5.64 -25.41
N GLN A 353 -12.15 6.49 -25.43
CA GLN A 353 -10.83 6.12 -25.95
C GLN A 353 -10.20 5.00 -25.10
N ILE A 354 -10.38 5.05 -23.79
CA ILE A 354 -10.07 3.95 -22.88
C ILE A 354 -11.39 3.26 -22.51
N LYS A 355 -11.52 1.99 -22.90
CA LYS A 355 -12.70 1.19 -22.59
C LYS A 355 -12.71 0.76 -21.13
N ARG A 356 -13.87 0.94 -20.47
CA ARG A 356 -14.15 0.45 -19.12
C ARG A 356 -15.48 -0.31 -19.14
N VAL A 357 -15.40 -1.64 -19.03
CA VAL A 357 -16.57 -2.53 -19.07
C VAL A 357 -17.54 -2.18 -17.94
N GLY A 358 -18.83 -2.05 -18.28
CA GLY A 358 -19.88 -1.66 -17.33
C GLY A 358 -19.88 -0.17 -16.97
N VAL A 359 -18.99 0.66 -17.59
CA VAL A 359 -18.92 2.11 -17.37
C VAL A 359 -19.19 2.87 -18.66
N ASN A 360 -18.34 2.72 -19.67
CA ASN A 360 -18.50 3.36 -20.97
C ASN A 360 -18.69 2.36 -22.12
N THR A 361 -18.64 1.05 -21.83
CA THR A 361 -18.86 -0.02 -22.80
C THR A 361 -19.46 -1.22 -22.07
N TYR A 362 -20.32 -1.99 -22.77
CA TYR A 362 -21.03 -3.16 -22.21
C TYR A 362 -21.75 -2.85 -20.88
N GLN A 363 -22.46 -1.74 -20.83
CA GLN A 363 -23.23 -1.34 -19.65
C GLN A 363 -24.39 -2.31 -19.41
N ASP A 364 -24.65 -2.62 -18.13
CA ASP A 364 -25.85 -3.36 -17.73
C ASP A 364 -27.04 -2.37 -17.67
N PRO A 365 -28.11 -2.59 -18.44
CA PRO A 365 -29.28 -1.71 -18.40
C PRO A 365 -30.04 -1.79 -17.07
N ASN A 366 -29.85 -2.86 -16.29
CA ASN A 366 -30.52 -3.11 -15.02
C ASN A 366 -29.51 -3.53 -13.94
N PRO A 367 -28.58 -2.64 -13.53
CA PRO A 367 -27.52 -3.01 -12.60
C PRO A 367 -28.09 -3.38 -11.23
N ARG A 368 -27.66 -4.52 -10.71
CA ARG A 368 -28.03 -4.95 -9.36
C ARG A 368 -27.39 -4.05 -8.33
N GLU A 369 -28.21 -3.36 -7.53
CA GLU A 369 -27.76 -2.50 -6.45
C GLU A 369 -27.09 -3.30 -5.30
N ILE A 370 -26.12 -2.67 -4.66
CA ILE A 370 -25.51 -3.13 -3.41
C ILE A 370 -25.80 -2.09 -2.33
N LYS A 371 -26.58 -2.49 -1.33
CA LYS A 371 -26.83 -1.63 -0.16
C LYS A 371 -25.62 -1.60 0.75
N VAL A 372 -25.11 -0.40 1.01
CA VAL A 372 -23.95 -0.14 1.87
C VAL A 372 -24.28 0.94 2.89
N LYS A 373 -23.57 0.94 4.03
CA LYS A 373 -23.56 2.08 4.94
C LYS A 373 -22.54 3.09 4.42
N PRO A 374 -22.80 4.40 4.47
CA PRO A 374 -21.78 5.42 4.19
C PRO A 374 -20.54 5.23 5.06
N TYR A 375 -19.38 5.73 4.61
CA TYR A 375 -18.21 5.88 5.48
C TYR A 375 -18.51 6.92 6.56
N GLU A 376 -18.07 6.69 7.80
CA GLU A 376 -18.22 7.62 8.94
C GLU A 376 -17.21 8.78 8.85
#